data_9c9efe9e67d266ab9b7df3a86ceecf10
#
_entry.id   9c9efe9e67d266ab9b7df3a86ceecf10
#
_cell.length_a   1.000
_cell.length_b   1.000
_cell.length_c   1.000
_cell.angle_alpha   90.00
_cell.angle_beta   90.00
_cell.angle_gamma   90.00
#
_symmetry.space_group_name_H-M   'P 1'
#
loop_
_entity.id
_entity.type
_entity.pdbx_description
1 polymer ?
#
loop_
_entity_poly.entity_id
_entity_poly.type
_entity_poly.pdbx_seq_one_letter_code
_entity_poly.pdbx_strand_id
1 'polypeptide(L)'
;MGAVNYGKVVLIGAGHVGSAILDSLLRMNLADEIVVVNRNEKKALGVVMDASHTTAFAYSANASIRVGTYEDCKDAQIIINTAGPSIQPGNSRDRMVLLQSNVQVMRSIMTEIVRYTREAVIINVSNPRIPSVDGT
;
A
#
# COMPACT_ATOMS: atom_id res chain seq x y z
N MET A 1 -0.38 30.62 8.46
CA MET A 1 -1.29 29.71 7.80
C MET A 1 -0.96 28.29 8.16
N GLY A 2 -1.85 27.63 8.84
CA GLY A 2 -1.60 26.28 9.24
C GLY A 2 -1.40 25.39 8.02
N ALA A 3 -0.25 24.76 7.93
CA ALA A 3 -0.09 23.71 6.95
C ALA A 3 -1.18 22.67 7.18
N VAL A 4 -1.88 22.29 6.13
CA VAL A 4 -2.81 21.18 6.24
C VAL A 4 -1.98 19.96 6.62
N ASN A 5 -2.21 19.44 7.80
CA ASN A 5 -1.51 18.26 8.27
C ASN A 5 -2.16 17.03 7.64
N TYR A 6 -1.57 16.53 6.57
CA TYR A 6 -2.10 15.36 5.89
C TYR A 6 -1.77 14.07 6.63
N GLY A 7 -0.89 14.15 7.63
CA GLY A 7 -0.59 13.04 8.51
C GLY A 7 0.21 11.91 7.87
N LYS A 8 0.04 10.73 8.43
CA LYS A 8 0.81 9.55 8.08
C LYS A 8 -0.02 8.60 7.22
N VAL A 9 0.54 8.19 6.10
CA VAL A 9 -0.04 7.18 5.21
C VAL A 9 0.84 5.94 5.25
N VAL A 10 0.24 4.79 5.47
CA VAL A 10 0.91 3.49 5.35
C VAL A 10 0.49 2.85 4.05
N LEU A 11 1.46 2.53 3.22
CA LEU A 11 1.24 1.87 1.94
C LEU A 11 1.71 0.43 2.06
N ILE A 12 0.78 -0.51 1.93
CA ILE A 12 1.07 -1.94 2.00
C ILE A 12 1.16 -2.49 0.59
N GLY A 13 2.30 -3.05 0.26
CA GLY A 13 2.59 -3.58 -1.07
C GLY A 13 3.55 -2.69 -1.85
N ALA A 14 4.52 -3.31 -2.51
CA ALA A 14 5.57 -2.61 -3.24
C ALA A 14 5.64 -3.07 -4.71
N GLY A 15 4.51 -3.45 -5.28
CA GLY A 15 4.40 -3.79 -6.68
C GLY A 15 4.15 -2.57 -7.58
N HIS A 16 3.70 -2.82 -8.80
CA HIS A 16 3.46 -1.73 -9.76
C HIS A 16 2.39 -0.76 -9.28
N VAL A 17 1.30 -1.28 -8.71
CA VAL A 17 0.21 -0.43 -8.22
C VAL A 17 0.68 0.38 -7.02
N GLY A 18 1.37 -0.26 -6.08
CA GLY A 18 1.92 0.43 -4.91
C GLY A 18 2.89 1.54 -5.30
N SER A 19 3.77 1.27 -6.25
CA SER A 19 4.72 2.27 -6.74
C SER A 19 4.03 3.45 -7.41
N ALA A 20 2.98 3.18 -8.19
CA ALA A 20 2.21 4.24 -8.85
C ALA A 20 1.46 5.11 -7.84
N ILE A 21 0.91 4.49 -6.80
CA ILE A 21 0.22 5.23 -5.74
C ILE A 21 1.21 6.09 -4.96
N LEU A 22 2.37 5.54 -4.63
CA LEU A 22 3.43 6.29 -3.95
C LEU A 22 3.84 7.54 -4.75
N ASP A 23 4.06 7.37 -6.04
CA ASP A 23 4.38 8.47 -6.93
C ASP A 23 3.30 9.55 -6.94
N SER A 24 2.04 9.13 -7.00
CA SER A 24 0.90 10.05 -6.97
C SER A 24 0.79 10.79 -5.65
N LEU A 25 0.99 10.10 -4.52
CA LEU A 25 0.96 10.74 -3.21
C LEU A 25 2.03 11.81 -3.08
N LEU A 26 3.20 11.56 -3.64
CA LEU A 26 4.30 12.51 -3.62
C LEU A 26 4.05 13.71 -4.51
N ARG A 27 3.56 13.49 -5.73
CA ARG A 27 3.26 14.56 -6.67
C ARG A 27 2.18 15.48 -6.16
N MET A 28 1.16 14.92 -5.53
CA MET A 28 0.03 15.67 -5.01
C MET A 28 0.27 16.22 -3.61
N ASN A 29 1.39 15.86 -2.99
CA ASN A 29 1.77 16.30 -1.65
C ASN A 29 0.66 16.01 -0.62
N LEU A 30 0.15 14.78 -0.62
CA LEU A 30 -1.01 14.38 0.18
C LEU A 30 -0.65 13.80 1.54
N ALA A 31 0.62 13.65 1.86
CA ALA A 31 1.03 13.04 3.13
C ALA A 31 2.31 13.70 3.63
N ASP A 32 2.42 13.83 4.94
CA ASP A 32 3.63 14.29 5.60
C ASP A 32 4.65 13.17 5.80
N GLU A 33 4.13 11.97 6.04
CA GLU A 33 4.94 10.78 6.22
C GLU A 33 4.30 9.61 5.47
N ILE A 34 5.10 8.91 4.68
CA ILE A 34 4.67 7.73 3.95
C ILE A 34 5.55 6.56 4.37
N VAL A 35 4.94 5.52 4.88
CA VAL A 35 5.63 4.30 5.29
C VAL A 35 5.23 3.18 4.33
N VAL A 36 6.22 2.56 3.72
CA VAL A 36 6.00 1.43 2.81
C VAL A 36 6.22 0.13 3.56
N VAL A 37 5.21 -0.71 3.60
CA VAL A 37 5.25 -2.01 4.25
C VAL A 37 5.09 -3.09 3.17
N ASN A 38 6.04 -4.00 3.11
CA ASN A 38 5.98 -5.10 2.16
C ASN A 38 6.61 -6.34 2.77
N ARG A 39 6.08 -7.50 2.40
CA ARG A 39 6.63 -8.77 2.87
C ARG A 39 8.11 -8.91 2.49
N ASN A 40 8.47 -8.46 1.29
CA ASN A 40 9.87 -8.40 0.86
C ASN A 40 10.42 -7.00 1.13
N GLU A 41 11.24 -6.88 2.16
CA GLU A 41 11.80 -5.59 2.56
C GLU A 41 12.71 -5.00 1.49
N LYS A 42 13.38 -5.82 0.71
CA LYS A 42 14.25 -5.33 -0.37
C LYS A 42 13.45 -4.62 -1.45
N LYS A 43 12.26 -5.14 -1.77
CA LYS A 43 11.36 -4.47 -2.72
C LYS A 43 10.86 -3.15 -2.16
N ALA A 44 10.48 -3.14 -0.89
CA ALA A 44 10.04 -1.91 -0.24
C ALA A 44 11.15 -0.87 -0.23
N LEU A 45 12.37 -1.29 0.08
CA LEU A 45 13.52 -0.39 0.08
C LEU A 45 13.80 0.16 -1.32
N GLY A 46 13.72 -0.67 -2.34
CA GLY A 46 13.90 -0.24 -3.72
C GLY A 46 12.90 0.82 -4.14
N VAL A 47 11.63 0.60 -3.81
CA VAL A 47 10.56 1.55 -4.12
C VAL A 47 10.78 2.87 -3.37
N VAL A 48 11.17 2.82 -2.11
CA VAL A 48 11.44 4.02 -1.31
C VAL A 48 12.64 4.78 -1.88
N MET A 49 13.69 4.08 -2.26
CA MET A 49 14.88 4.72 -2.84
C MET A 49 14.55 5.39 -4.19
N ASP A 50 13.81 4.72 -5.05
CA ASP A 50 13.40 5.28 -6.33
C ASP A 50 12.54 6.53 -6.13
N ALA A 51 11.59 6.46 -5.20
CA ALA A 51 10.73 7.59 -4.88
C ALA A 51 11.53 8.77 -4.31
N SER A 52 12.51 8.48 -3.46
CA SER A 52 13.38 9.52 -2.87
C SER A 52 14.21 10.22 -3.93
N HIS A 53 14.68 9.48 -4.93
CA HIS A 53 15.40 10.07 -6.06
C HIS A 53 14.48 10.97 -6.89
N THR A 54 13.24 10.55 -7.09
CA THR A 54 12.25 11.34 -7.83
C THR A 54 11.93 12.63 -7.09
N THR A 55 11.81 12.59 -5.76
CA THR A 55 11.51 13.78 -4.96
C THR A 55 12.65 14.79 -4.95
N ALA A 56 13.88 14.35 -5.18
CA ALA A 56 15.01 15.27 -5.31
C ALA A 56 14.85 16.20 -6.52
N PHE A 57 14.12 15.77 -7.51
CA PHE A 57 13.84 16.56 -8.71
C PHE A 57 12.44 17.19 -8.71
N ALA A 58 11.57 16.76 -7.80
CA ALA A 58 10.22 17.29 -7.74
C ALA A 58 10.18 18.49 -6.81
N TYR A 59 9.41 19.48 -7.22
CA TYR A 59 9.23 20.68 -6.41
C TYR A 59 8.53 20.32 -5.09
N SER A 60 9.17 20.56 -3.97
CA SER A 60 8.58 20.68 -2.64
C SER A 60 7.90 19.45 -2.05
N ALA A 61 8.36 18.25 -2.34
CA ALA A 61 7.88 17.13 -1.56
C ALA A 61 8.56 17.14 -0.19
N ASN A 62 7.84 17.62 0.80
CA ASN A 62 8.32 17.61 2.19
C ASN A 62 7.98 16.30 2.90
N ALA A 63 7.46 15.32 2.17
CA ALA A 63 7.07 14.06 2.75
C ALA A 63 8.30 13.22 3.11
N SER A 64 8.28 12.66 4.30
CA SER A 64 9.23 11.66 4.72
C SER A 64 8.79 10.29 4.23
N ILE A 65 9.66 9.58 3.53
CA ILE A 65 9.37 8.26 2.99
C ILE A 65 10.32 7.26 3.59
N ARG A 66 9.79 6.17 4.14
CA ARG A 66 10.63 5.12 4.71
C ARG A 66 9.98 3.75 4.61
N VAL A 67 10.78 2.71 4.73
CA VAL A 67 10.29 1.34 4.92
C VAL A 67 9.91 1.16 6.39
N GLY A 68 8.80 0.47 6.62
CA GLY A 68 8.34 0.20 7.97
C GLY A 68 7.71 -1.16 8.11
N THR A 69 7.00 -1.32 9.20
CA THR A 69 6.30 -2.56 9.56
C THR A 69 4.83 -2.26 9.83
N TYR A 70 4.04 -3.30 10.09
CA TYR A 70 2.63 -3.12 10.45
C TYR A 70 2.44 -2.30 11.73
N GLU A 71 3.45 -2.28 12.60
CA GLU A 71 3.40 -1.44 13.80
C GLU A 71 3.23 0.05 13.44
N ASP A 72 3.69 0.46 12.29
CA ASP A 72 3.53 1.83 11.81
C ASP A 72 2.07 2.20 11.54
N CYS A 73 1.19 1.23 11.43
CA CYS A 73 -0.25 1.48 11.29
C CYS A 73 -0.86 2.12 12.54
N LYS A 74 -0.18 2.04 13.67
CA LYS A 74 -0.69 2.48 14.97
C LYS A 74 -1.15 3.93 14.99
N ASP A 75 -0.42 4.80 14.32
CA ASP A 75 -0.73 6.22 14.23
C ASP A 75 -1.00 6.69 12.81
N ALA A 76 -1.24 5.76 11.91
CA ALA A 76 -1.58 6.08 10.54
C ALA A 76 -3.00 6.63 10.44
N GLN A 77 -3.20 7.63 9.61
CA GLN A 77 -4.52 8.15 9.30
C GLN A 77 -5.16 7.39 8.15
N ILE A 78 -4.38 7.02 7.16
CA ILE A 78 -4.83 6.28 6.00
C ILE A 78 -3.90 5.10 5.76
N ILE A 79 -4.48 3.95 5.49
CA ILE A 79 -3.75 2.74 5.13
C ILE A 79 -4.23 2.33 3.74
N ILE A 80 -3.31 2.27 2.79
CA ILE A 80 -3.62 1.87 1.41
C ILE A 80 -3.03 0.48 1.19
N ASN A 81 -3.89 -0.49 0.97
CA ASN A 81 -3.46 -1.86 0.74
C ASN A 81 -3.49 -2.19 -0.75
N THR A 82 -2.32 -2.43 -1.30
CA THR A 82 -2.16 -2.88 -2.69
C THR A 82 -1.61 -4.30 -2.76
N ALA A 83 -1.38 -4.94 -1.62
CA ALA A 83 -0.83 -6.28 -1.59
C ALA A 83 -1.86 -7.31 -2.04
N GLY A 84 -1.43 -8.22 -2.85
CA GLY A 84 -2.24 -9.33 -3.32
C GLY A 84 -1.32 -10.39 -3.90
N PRO A 85 -1.82 -11.61 -4.12
CA PRO A 85 -1.02 -12.64 -4.76
C PRO A 85 -0.70 -12.23 -6.19
N SER A 86 0.56 -12.43 -6.56
CA SER A 86 0.99 -12.23 -7.94
C SER A 86 0.36 -13.28 -8.83
N ILE A 87 -0.31 -12.86 -9.88
CA ILE A 87 -0.77 -13.77 -10.91
C ILE A 87 0.46 -14.16 -11.71
N GLN A 88 0.89 -15.40 -11.54
CA GLN A 88 1.95 -15.92 -12.40
C GLN A 88 1.36 -16.32 -13.75
N PRO A 89 1.96 -15.90 -14.86
CA PRO A 89 1.50 -16.34 -16.18
C PRO A 89 1.59 -17.86 -16.27
N GLY A 90 0.50 -18.53 -16.59
CA GLY A 90 0.45 -19.97 -16.76
C GLY A 90 -0.39 -20.72 -15.74
N ASN A 91 -0.72 -20.12 -14.61
CA ASN A 91 -1.56 -20.73 -13.58
C ASN A 91 -2.97 -20.16 -13.52
N SER A 92 -3.48 -19.73 -14.66
CA SER A 92 -4.80 -19.11 -14.76
C SER A 92 -5.97 -20.11 -14.66
N ARG A 93 -5.67 -21.37 -14.40
CA ARG A 93 -6.71 -22.42 -14.48
C ARG A 93 -7.67 -22.43 -13.30
N ASP A 94 -7.33 -21.78 -12.20
CA ASP A 94 -8.17 -21.90 -11.04
C ASP A 94 -8.41 -20.55 -10.40
N ARG A 95 -9.41 -19.85 -10.94
CA ARG A 95 -9.89 -18.58 -10.36
C ARG A 95 -10.33 -18.76 -8.91
N MET A 96 -10.82 -19.97 -8.56
CA MET A 96 -11.24 -20.28 -7.20
C MET A 96 -10.05 -20.37 -6.26
N VAL A 97 -8.95 -20.99 -6.70
CA VAL A 97 -7.72 -21.05 -5.90
C VAL A 97 -7.13 -19.64 -5.71
N LEU A 98 -7.13 -18.84 -6.76
CA LEU A 98 -6.70 -17.44 -6.67
C LEU A 98 -7.58 -16.62 -5.72
N LEU A 99 -8.88 -16.84 -5.78
CA LEU A 99 -9.81 -16.16 -4.89
C LEU A 99 -9.59 -16.55 -3.44
N GLN A 100 -9.42 -17.84 -3.15
CA GLN A 100 -9.14 -18.33 -1.80
C GLN A 100 -7.81 -17.78 -1.29
N SER A 101 -6.79 -17.79 -2.14
CA SER A 101 -5.48 -17.24 -1.81
C SER A 101 -5.58 -15.73 -1.51
N ASN A 102 -6.35 -14.99 -2.29
CA ASN A 102 -6.60 -13.57 -2.06
C ASN A 102 -7.30 -13.32 -0.73
N VAL A 103 -8.33 -14.10 -0.42
CA VAL A 103 -9.07 -13.97 0.83
C VAL A 103 -8.14 -14.23 2.02
N GLN A 104 -7.28 -15.24 1.94
CA GLN A 104 -6.33 -15.54 3.00
C GLN A 104 -5.31 -14.43 3.19
N VAL A 105 -4.77 -13.90 2.11
CA VAL A 105 -3.83 -12.78 2.14
C VAL A 105 -4.50 -11.55 2.74
N MET A 106 -5.69 -11.22 2.29
CA MET A 106 -6.45 -10.08 2.80
C MET A 106 -6.75 -10.23 4.29
N ARG A 107 -7.18 -11.43 4.70
CA ARG A 107 -7.46 -11.70 6.11
C ARG A 107 -6.20 -11.54 6.96
N SER A 108 -5.08 -12.03 6.48
CA SER A 108 -3.79 -11.90 7.16
C SER A 108 -3.40 -10.43 7.33
N ILE A 109 -3.52 -9.64 6.27
CA ILE A 109 -3.19 -8.22 6.28
C ILE A 109 -4.12 -7.47 7.22
N MET A 110 -5.42 -7.70 7.11
CA MET A 110 -6.40 -7.03 7.97
C MET A 110 -6.19 -7.40 9.44
N THR A 111 -5.86 -8.64 9.73
CA THR A 111 -5.56 -9.09 11.10
C THR A 111 -4.37 -8.31 11.66
N GLU A 112 -3.34 -8.12 10.88
CA GLU A 112 -2.17 -7.34 11.31
C GLU A 112 -2.52 -5.86 11.51
N ILE A 113 -3.29 -5.27 10.60
CA ILE A 113 -3.70 -3.87 10.71
C ILE A 113 -4.54 -3.63 11.97
N VAL A 114 -5.54 -4.48 12.20
CA VAL A 114 -6.48 -4.33 13.33
C VAL A 114 -5.77 -4.50 14.67
N ARG A 115 -4.66 -5.22 14.68
CA ARG A 115 -3.84 -5.37 15.88
C ARG A 115 -3.30 -4.03 16.36
N TYR A 116 -3.04 -3.10 15.45
CA TYR A 116 -2.38 -1.82 15.75
C TYR A 116 -3.31 -0.62 15.68
N THR A 117 -4.36 -0.66 14.87
CA THR A 117 -5.26 0.47 14.71
C THR A 117 -6.69 0.02 14.40
N ARG A 118 -7.67 0.81 14.83
CA ARG A 118 -9.08 0.65 14.48
C ARG A 118 -9.68 1.96 13.96
N GLU A 119 -8.89 3.01 13.89
CA GLU A 119 -9.36 4.35 13.56
C GLU A 119 -8.94 4.79 12.15
N ALA A 120 -7.91 4.17 11.58
CA ALA A 120 -7.43 4.54 10.26
C ALA A 120 -8.44 4.21 9.18
N VAL A 121 -8.51 5.06 8.15
CA VAL A 121 -9.27 4.76 6.94
C VAL A 121 -8.45 3.79 6.10
N ILE A 122 -9.07 2.69 5.73
CA ILE A 122 -8.42 1.67 4.92
C ILE A 122 -8.94 1.72 3.50
N ILE A 123 -8.04 1.97 2.55
CA ILE A 123 -8.35 1.94 1.13
C ILE A 123 -7.75 0.66 0.57
N ASN A 124 -8.60 -0.20 0.06
CA ASN A 124 -8.17 -1.47 -0.48
C ASN A 124 -8.13 -1.43 -2.00
N VAL A 125 -6.94 -1.58 -2.55
CA VAL A 125 -6.70 -1.60 -4.00
C VAL A 125 -5.98 -2.91 -4.31
N SER A 126 -6.69 -4.01 -4.19
CA SER A 126 -6.09 -5.32 -4.49
C SER A 126 -6.63 -5.87 -5.80
N ASN A 127 -5.76 -6.53 -6.51
CA ASN A 127 -6.09 -7.21 -7.76
C ASN A 127 -5.78 -8.71 -7.59
N PRO A 128 -6.59 -9.65 -8.08
CA PRO A 128 -7.71 -9.44 -8.99
C PRO A 128 -8.95 -8.93 -8.29
N ARG A 129 -9.78 -8.26 -9.07
CA ARG A 129 -11.09 -7.84 -8.59
C ARG A 129 -11.85 -9.05 -8.07
N ILE A 130 -12.42 -8.91 -6.91
CA ILE A 130 -13.45 -9.83 -6.49
C ILE A 130 -14.57 -9.68 -7.53
N PRO A 131 -14.97 -10.77 -8.23
CA PRO A 131 -16.11 -10.67 -9.13
C PRO A 131 -17.29 -10.12 -8.34
N SER A 132 -17.99 -9.17 -8.92
CA SER A 132 -19.20 -8.67 -8.30
C SER A 132 -20.14 -9.84 -8.04
N VAL A 133 -20.90 -9.73 -6.98
CA VAL A 133 -21.80 -10.81 -6.51
C VAL A 133 -22.82 -11.22 -7.56
N ASP A 134 -22.95 -10.44 -8.61
CA ASP A 134 -23.86 -10.70 -9.74
C ASP A 134 -23.24 -11.54 -10.85
N GLY A 135 -22.04 -12.04 -10.69
CA GLY A 135 -21.42 -13.01 -11.59
C GLY A 135 -20.93 -12.45 -12.93
N THR A 136 -20.87 -11.17 -13.07
CA THR A 136 -20.35 -10.51 -14.26
C THR A 136 -18.95 -9.98 -14.08
#